data_1bdb9e1dfe75c353399a6a7205103371
#
_entry.id   1bdb9e1dfe75c353399a6a7205103371
#
_cell.length_a   1.000
_cell.length_b   1.000
_cell.length_c   1.000
_cell.angle_alpha   90.00
_cell.angle_beta   90.00
_cell.angle_gamma   90.00
#
_symmetry.space_group_name_H-M   'P 1'
#
loop_
_entity.id
_entity.type
_entity.pdbx_description
1 polymer ?
#
loop_
_entity_poly.entity_id
_entity_poly.type
_entity_poly.pdbx_seq_one_letter_code
_entity_poly.pdbx_strand_id
1 'polypeptide(L)'
;VITKKYGEDQAWKWQSTGVDGYTIEPCDKATVGTDIIMHIKPDTEEEKDEYSQYLREYPLYKLVKKYSDYIRFPIRMLMPHPELKEGSTQENPEYEEKFEWETLNSMVPLWQRKKADVRKEEYDEFYQQRFADSQPPLSVITVSAEGAVTYKALLFIPEKAPLRYYSEEFEGGLQLYSAGVMIMDKCKELLPECFNFVRGVVESPDLNLNISRELLQHDRQLKLIGANLEKKVKAELERLLRDEREKYESFWQSFGRQIKLSAMDNYGEKKDMLQDLMLFYSSIEKKLVTLDEYVSRMQEGQKYIYFASGDTVDAVDHIPQTELLKDRGMEILYFTDKADEFLPDILRSYKDKPFRSATDGDLDLPGEAEKQEQDEQQYKEAFAFIKEALGGQVSEVKASTRLKTHPVCLSSGEGVTFEMEKYFTAAQPELGLKAKRILEINVDHPAFLTFEKNRLTDPEKAKKFAQVFYNQAQLIAGLPIDDPTAYTDLLCSLWQ
;
A
#
# COMPACT_ATOMS: atom_id res chain seq x y z
N VAL A 1 -47.74 -16.85 -5.23
CA VAL A 1 -47.18 -17.98 -4.49
C VAL A 1 -48.23 -19.04 -4.32
N ILE A 2 -47.91 -20.29 -4.69
CA ILE A 2 -48.80 -21.45 -4.50
C ILE A 2 -48.04 -22.44 -3.59
N THR A 3 -48.59 -22.78 -2.44
CA THR A 3 -47.91 -23.61 -1.45
C THR A 3 -48.77 -24.73 -0.90
N LYS A 4 -48.17 -25.91 -0.75
CA LYS A 4 -48.76 -27.06 -0.06
C LYS A 4 -47.78 -27.62 0.96
N LYS A 5 -48.19 -27.64 2.23
CA LYS A 5 -47.37 -28.13 3.32
C LYS A 5 -47.34 -29.65 3.34
N TYR A 6 -46.19 -30.22 3.72
CA TYR A 6 -46.05 -31.66 3.89
C TYR A 6 -47.03 -32.20 4.93
N GLY A 7 -47.79 -33.26 4.57
CA GLY A 7 -48.82 -33.87 5.43
C GLY A 7 -50.16 -33.16 5.46
N GLU A 8 -50.38 -32.13 4.66
CA GLU A 8 -51.68 -31.45 4.50
C GLU A 8 -52.26 -31.70 3.09
N ASP A 9 -53.56 -31.87 2.99
CA ASP A 9 -54.26 -32.04 1.71
C ASP A 9 -54.55 -30.70 1.04
N GLN A 10 -54.73 -29.63 1.83
CA GLN A 10 -55.08 -28.31 1.35
C GLN A 10 -53.84 -27.53 0.89
N ALA A 11 -53.90 -26.96 -0.33
CA ALA A 11 -52.95 -25.98 -0.80
C ALA A 11 -53.56 -24.56 -0.78
N TRP A 12 -52.66 -23.57 -0.72
CA TRP A 12 -53.02 -22.15 -0.63
C TRP A 12 -52.34 -21.36 -1.74
N LYS A 13 -53.07 -20.41 -2.34
CA LYS A 13 -52.54 -19.43 -3.30
C LYS A 13 -52.60 -18.05 -2.68
N TRP A 14 -51.43 -17.45 -2.53
CA TRP A 14 -51.23 -16.03 -2.17
C TRP A 14 -50.92 -15.26 -3.45
N GLN A 15 -51.56 -14.11 -3.65
CA GLN A 15 -51.33 -13.23 -4.79
C GLN A 15 -51.35 -11.77 -4.37
N SER A 16 -50.43 -10.97 -4.90
CA SER A 16 -50.32 -9.52 -4.70
C SER A 16 -49.81 -8.84 -5.96
N THR A 17 -50.24 -7.63 -6.22
CA THR A 17 -49.68 -6.73 -7.24
C THR A 17 -48.51 -5.89 -6.70
N GLY A 18 -48.23 -5.98 -5.40
CA GLY A 18 -47.17 -5.23 -4.71
C GLY A 18 -47.59 -3.92 -4.09
N VAL A 19 -48.72 -3.33 -4.52
CA VAL A 19 -49.19 -1.99 -4.06
C VAL A 19 -50.47 -2.08 -3.22
N ASP A 20 -51.46 -2.86 -3.63
CA ASP A 20 -52.81 -2.78 -3.08
C ASP A 20 -53.21 -3.93 -2.12
N GLY A 21 -52.22 -4.49 -1.42
CA GLY A 21 -52.45 -5.61 -0.51
C GLY A 21 -52.30 -6.98 -1.17
N TYR A 22 -52.91 -8.00 -0.59
CA TYR A 22 -52.81 -9.39 -1.08
C TYR A 22 -54.12 -10.16 -0.87
N THR A 23 -54.25 -11.25 -1.64
CA THR A 23 -55.33 -12.24 -1.43
C THR A 23 -54.76 -13.59 -1.06
N ILE A 24 -55.49 -14.36 -0.24
CA ILE A 24 -55.22 -15.78 0.02
C ILE A 24 -56.45 -16.58 -0.22
N GLU A 25 -56.34 -17.59 -1.07
CA GLU A 25 -57.45 -18.49 -1.44
C GLU A 25 -56.99 -19.95 -1.46
N PRO A 26 -57.88 -20.90 -1.13
CA PRO A 26 -57.60 -22.31 -1.32
C PRO A 26 -57.42 -22.63 -2.79
N CYS A 27 -56.51 -23.56 -3.11
CA CYS A 27 -56.28 -24.01 -4.49
C CYS A 27 -55.85 -25.47 -4.51
N ASP A 28 -55.82 -26.06 -5.72
CA ASP A 28 -55.30 -27.39 -5.93
C ASP A 28 -53.81 -27.36 -6.26
N LYS A 29 -53.04 -28.23 -5.60
CA LYS A 29 -51.63 -28.49 -5.91
C LYS A 29 -51.33 -29.98 -5.67
N ALA A 30 -50.89 -30.66 -6.71
CA ALA A 30 -50.67 -32.10 -6.67
C ALA A 30 -49.50 -32.49 -5.75
N THR A 31 -48.42 -31.72 -5.77
CA THR A 31 -47.19 -31.98 -5.03
C THR A 31 -47.02 -31.03 -3.85
N VAL A 32 -46.37 -31.50 -2.76
CA VAL A 32 -45.95 -30.65 -1.66
C VAL A 32 -44.85 -29.70 -2.14
N GLY A 33 -44.74 -28.54 -1.48
CA GLY A 33 -43.76 -27.50 -1.79
C GLY A 33 -44.38 -26.16 -2.15
N THR A 34 -43.57 -25.23 -2.61
CA THR A 34 -43.97 -23.85 -2.91
C THR A 34 -43.51 -23.44 -4.28
N ASP A 35 -44.48 -22.96 -5.10
CA ASP A 35 -44.19 -22.34 -6.40
C ASP A 35 -44.27 -20.82 -6.25
N ILE A 36 -43.24 -20.14 -6.68
CA ILE A 36 -43.18 -18.68 -6.71
C ILE A 36 -43.20 -18.23 -8.15
N ILE A 37 -44.24 -17.50 -8.52
CA ILE A 37 -44.45 -17.01 -9.88
C ILE A 37 -44.39 -15.50 -9.83
N MET A 38 -43.47 -14.89 -10.57
CA MET A 38 -43.26 -13.46 -10.63
C MET A 38 -43.44 -12.95 -12.05
N HIS A 39 -44.19 -11.85 -12.20
CA HIS A 39 -44.24 -11.10 -13.44
C HIS A 39 -43.10 -10.06 -13.41
N ILE A 40 -42.24 -10.18 -14.41
CA ILE A 40 -41.06 -9.25 -14.54
C ILE A 40 -41.56 -8.04 -15.35
N LYS A 41 -41.05 -6.85 -14.98
CA LYS A 41 -41.30 -5.60 -15.70
C LYS A 41 -40.82 -5.73 -17.15
N PRO A 42 -41.49 -5.07 -18.11
CA PRO A 42 -40.98 -4.98 -19.49
C PRO A 42 -39.69 -4.16 -19.51
N ASP A 43 -38.83 -4.45 -20.47
CA ASP A 43 -37.65 -3.65 -20.74
C ASP A 43 -38.05 -2.22 -21.16
N THR A 44 -37.33 -1.20 -20.68
CA THR A 44 -37.56 0.21 -21.00
C THR A 44 -36.30 0.83 -21.55
N GLU A 45 -36.40 1.60 -22.64
CA GLU A 45 -35.26 2.31 -23.22
C GLU A 45 -34.78 3.47 -22.33
N GLU A 46 -35.68 4.04 -21.53
CA GLU A 46 -35.38 5.18 -20.65
C GLU A 46 -34.53 4.82 -19.42
N GLU A 47 -34.74 3.64 -18.85
CA GLU A 47 -34.07 3.21 -17.60
C GLU A 47 -32.80 2.40 -17.87
N LYS A 48 -32.50 2.03 -19.12
CA LYS A 48 -31.42 1.08 -19.51
C LYS A 48 -31.46 -0.27 -18.75
N ASP A 49 -32.62 -0.59 -18.18
CA ASP A 49 -32.85 -1.83 -17.44
C ASP A 49 -33.35 -2.92 -18.37
N GLU A 50 -32.54 -3.94 -18.57
CA GLU A 50 -32.90 -5.13 -19.34
C GLU A 50 -33.47 -6.20 -18.39
N TYR A 51 -34.73 -6.05 -17.95
CA TYR A 51 -35.41 -7.03 -17.07
C TYR A 51 -35.57 -8.40 -17.71
N SER A 52 -35.72 -8.46 -19.04
CA SER A 52 -35.84 -9.70 -19.81
C SER A 52 -34.62 -10.63 -19.67
N GLN A 53 -33.44 -10.10 -19.23
CA GLN A 53 -32.28 -10.91 -18.98
C GLN A 53 -32.54 -12.00 -17.92
N TYR A 54 -33.44 -11.74 -16.96
CA TYR A 54 -33.81 -12.68 -15.90
C TYR A 54 -34.74 -13.80 -16.37
N LEU A 55 -35.12 -13.84 -17.65
CA LEU A 55 -35.82 -14.92 -18.29
C LEU A 55 -34.89 -15.86 -19.08
N ARG A 56 -33.57 -15.57 -19.07
CA ARG A 56 -32.55 -16.35 -19.77
C ARG A 56 -31.73 -17.19 -18.79
N GLU A 57 -31.34 -18.39 -19.20
CA GLU A 57 -30.64 -19.37 -18.34
C GLU A 57 -29.28 -18.87 -17.90
N TYR A 58 -28.49 -18.36 -18.82
CA TYR A 58 -27.10 -17.97 -18.50
C TYR A 58 -26.96 -16.75 -17.53
N PRO A 59 -27.75 -15.68 -17.64
CA PRO A 59 -27.81 -14.64 -16.61
C PRO A 59 -28.24 -15.16 -15.24
N LEU A 60 -29.26 -16.06 -15.18
CA LEU A 60 -29.69 -16.68 -13.93
C LEU A 60 -28.58 -17.57 -13.33
N TYR A 61 -27.89 -18.36 -14.16
CA TYR A 61 -26.73 -19.12 -13.73
C TYR A 61 -25.67 -18.22 -13.06
N LYS A 62 -25.34 -17.10 -13.70
CA LYS A 62 -24.38 -16.13 -13.11
C LYS A 62 -24.86 -15.57 -11.78
N LEU A 63 -26.13 -15.25 -11.64
CA LEU A 63 -26.72 -14.79 -10.39
C LEU A 63 -26.61 -15.83 -9.27
N VAL A 64 -26.95 -17.10 -9.58
CA VAL A 64 -26.82 -18.20 -8.62
C VAL A 64 -25.36 -18.36 -8.20
N LYS A 65 -24.43 -18.40 -9.15
CA LYS A 65 -23.00 -18.50 -8.88
C LYS A 65 -22.48 -17.33 -8.04
N LYS A 66 -22.97 -16.13 -8.29
CA LYS A 66 -22.51 -14.94 -7.56
C LYS A 66 -23.04 -14.87 -6.13
N TYR A 67 -24.34 -15.07 -5.93
CA TYR A 67 -25.02 -14.77 -4.67
C TYR A 67 -25.41 -15.99 -3.85
N SER A 68 -25.63 -17.13 -4.48
CA SER A 68 -26.29 -18.31 -3.89
C SER A 68 -25.52 -19.61 -4.09
N ASP A 69 -24.26 -19.53 -4.52
CA ASP A 69 -23.46 -20.72 -4.84
C ASP A 69 -23.28 -21.66 -3.63
N TYR A 70 -23.33 -21.11 -2.42
CA TYR A 70 -23.07 -21.86 -1.19
C TYR A 70 -24.32 -22.12 -0.34
N ILE A 71 -25.51 -21.89 -0.89
CA ILE A 71 -26.74 -22.36 -0.27
C ILE A 71 -26.70 -23.89 -0.17
N ARG A 72 -26.92 -24.43 1.03
CA ARG A 72 -26.77 -25.86 1.33
C ARG A 72 -27.78 -26.79 0.61
N PHE A 73 -28.77 -26.22 -0.05
CA PHE A 73 -29.78 -26.95 -0.86
C PHE A 73 -29.44 -26.82 -2.34
N PRO A 74 -29.65 -27.88 -3.16
CA PRO A 74 -29.36 -27.80 -4.57
C PRO A 74 -30.34 -26.84 -5.28
N ILE A 75 -29.77 -25.88 -5.99
CA ILE A 75 -30.49 -25.00 -6.90
C ILE A 75 -30.35 -25.61 -8.28
N ARG A 76 -31.47 -26.08 -8.83
CA ARG A 76 -31.51 -26.81 -10.10
C ARG A 76 -32.22 -26.00 -11.17
N MET A 77 -31.67 -26.01 -12.37
CA MET A 77 -32.24 -25.35 -13.53
C MET A 77 -32.10 -26.25 -14.77
N LEU A 78 -33.03 -26.11 -15.70
CA LEU A 78 -32.95 -26.76 -16.99
C LEU A 78 -32.03 -25.95 -17.89
N MET A 79 -30.85 -26.53 -18.22
CA MET A 79 -29.82 -25.87 -18.99
C MET A 79 -29.70 -26.42 -20.39
N PRO A 80 -29.53 -25.58 -21.44
CA PRO A 80 -29.30 -26.03 -22.81
C PRO A 80 -27.86 -26.52 -22.98
N HIS A 81 -27.73 -27.72 -23.53
CA HIS A 81 -26.46 -28.30 -23.94
C HIS A 81 -26.45 -28.52 -25.45
N PRO A 82 -25.41 -28.05 -26.17
CA PRO A 82 -25.27 -28.37 -27.58
C PRO A 82 -24.88 -29.85 -27.74
N GLU A 83 -25.76 -30.66 -28.33
CA GLU A 83 -25.51 -32.06 -28.69
C GLU A 83 -25.43 -32.20 -30.21
N LEU A 84 -24.48 -33.02 -30.72
CA LEU A 84 -24.36 -33.26 -32.13
C LEU A 84 -25.61 -34.02 -32.62
N LYS A 85 -26.27 -33.50 -33.66
CA LYS A 85 -27.43 -34.17 -34.27
C LYS A 85 -27.01 -35.53 -34.83
N GLU A 86 -27.93 -36.52 -34.71
CA GLU A 86 -27.72 -37.81 -35.35
C GLU A 86 -27.55 -37.65 -36.85
N GLY A 87 -26.42 -38.17 -37.39
CA GLY A 87 -26.07 -38.06 -38.81
C GLY A 87 -25.13 -36.91 -39.16
N SER A 88 -24.77 -36.07 -38.21
CA SER A 88 -23.75 -35.02 -38.37
C SER A 88 -22.36 -35.60 -38.57
N THR A 89 -21.55 -35.04 -39.47
CA THR A 89 -20.17 -35.45 -39.73
C THR A 89 -19.19 -34.48 -39.13
N GLN A 90 -17.93 -34.93 -38.87
CA GLN A 90 -16.88 -34.03 -38.34
C GLN A 90 -16.54 -32.86 -39.28
N GLU A 91 -16.81 -33.02 -40.59
CA GLU A 91 -16.59 -31.98 -41.61
C GLU A 91 -17.73 -30.93 -41.65
N ASN A 92 -18.92 -31.29 -41.17
CA ASN A 92 -20.08 -30.38 -41.12
C ASN A 92 -20.92 -30.67 -39.87
N PRO A 93 -20.45 -30.20 -38.67
CA PRO A 93 -21.11 -30.49 -37.41
C PRO A 93 -22.38 -29.65 -37.28
N GLU A 94 -23.54 -30.32 -37.20
CA GLU A 94 -24.79 -29.68 -36.81
C GLU A 94 -25.11 -30.01 -35.37
N TYR A 95 -25.47 -28.98 -34.59
CA TYR A 95 -25.82 -29.10 -33.18
C TYR A 95 -27.31 -28.87 -32.98
N GLU A 96 -27.89 -29.58 -32.00
CA GLU A 96 -29.21 -29.30 -31.45
C GLU A 96 -29.10 -29.03 -29.96
N GLU A 97 -29.99 -28.20 -29.43
CA GLU A 97 -30.04 -27.89 -28.01
C GLU A 97 -30.81 -28.98 -27.27
N LYS A 98 -30.14 -29.67 -26.35
CA LYS A 98 -30.78 -30.62 -25.44
C LYS A 98 -30.80 -30.01 -24.03
N PHE A 99 -32.00 -30.02 -23.44
CA PHE A 99 -32.17 -29.45 -22.10
C PHE A 99 -32.03 -30.52 -21.04
N GLU A 100 -31.09 -30.31 -20.10
CA GLU A 100 -30.85 -31.20 -18.97
C GLU A 100 -30.89 -30.47 -17.64
N TRP A 101 -31.39 -31.18 -16.58
CA TRP A 101 -31.43 -30.61 -15.23
C TRP A 101 -30.06 -30.60 -14.61
N GLU A 102 -29.52 -29.42 -14.39
CA GLU A 102 -28.27 -29.23 -13.69
C GLU A 102 -28.44 -28.65 -12.29
N THR A 103 -27.52 -29.02 -11.37
CA THR A 103 -27.39 -28.35 -10.10
C THR A 103 -26.37 -27.23 -10.28
N LEU A 104 -26.84 -25.98 -10.16
CA LEU A 104 -26.04 -24.79 -10.46
C LEU A 104 -25.07 -24.41 -9.34
N ASN A 105 -25.41 -24.64 -8.08
CA ASN A 105 -24.65 -24.22 -6.92
C ASN A 105 -23.72 -25.31 -6.37
N SER A 106 -22.64 -24.89 -5.75
CA SER A 106 -21.60 -25.78 -5.19
C SER A 106 -21.96 -26.33 -3.80
N MET A 107 -22.89 -25.73 -3.08
CA MET A 107 -23.45 -26.08 -1.76
C MET A 107 -22.44 -26.11 -0.60
N VAL A 108 -21.20 -26.55 -0.80
CA VAL A 108 -20.19 -26.70 0.25
C VAL A 108 -19.07 -25.68 0.04
N PRO A 109 -19.08 -24.59 0.80
CA PRO A 109 -18.03 -23.57 0.69
C PRO A 109 -16.70 -24.07 1.25
N LEU A 110 -15.60 -23.67 0.60
CA LEU A 110 -14.24 -24.08 0.97
C LEU A 110 -13.89 -23.70 2.42
N TRP A 111 -14.34 -22.54 2.89
CA TRP A 111 -14.09 -22.05 4.25
C TRP A 111 -14.90 -22.76 5.33
N GLN A 112 -15.90 -23.56 4.96
CA GLN A 112 -16.62 -24.41 5.92
C GLN A 112 -15.92 -25.75 6.15
N ARG A 113 -15.04 -26.18 5.22
CA ARG A 113 -14.28 -27.43 5.34
C ARG A 113 -13.17 -27.29 6.38
N LYS A 114 -12.76 -28.41 7.00
CA LYS A 114 -11.62 -28.42 7.92
C LYS A 114 -10.34 -28.17 7.13
N LYS A 115 -9.44 -27.35 7.68
CA LYS A 115 -8.15 -27.01 7.04
C LYS A 115 -7.36 -28.25 6.60
N ALA A 116 -7.39 -29.32 7.40
CA ALA A 116 -6.70 -30.56 7.11
C ALA A 116 -7.24 -31.33 5.89
N ASP A 117 -8.50 -31.05 5.50
CA ASP A 117 -9.19 -31.73 4.41
C ASP A 117 -9.14 -30.94 3.08
N VAL A 118 -8.42 -29.80 3.08
CA VAL A 118 -8.29 -28.93 1.91
C VAL A 118 -6.84 -28.86 1.48
N ARG A 119 -6.55 -29.21 0.24
CA ARG A 119 -5.21 -29.14 -0.34
C ARG A 119 -4.89 -27.70 -0.74
N LYS A 120 -3.59 -27.40 -0.83
CA LYS A 120 -3.13 -26.07 -1.23
C LYS A 120 -3.66 -25.67 -2.59
N GLU A 121 -3.67 -26.58 -3.54
CA GLU A 121 -4.13 -26.35 -4.91
C GLU A 121 -5.59 -25.91 -4.97
N GLU A 122 -6.45 -26.44 -4.06
CA GLU A 122 -7.87 -26.05 -3.98
C GLU A 122 -8.03 -24.59 -3.51
N TYR A 123 -7.15 -24.12 -2.60
CA TYR A 123 -7.13 -22.70 -2.20
C TYR A 123 -6.65 -21.81 -3.35
N ASP A 124 -5.60 -22.23 -4.06
CA ASP A 124 -5.02 -21.48 -5.16
C ASP A 124 -6.03 -21.34 -6.32
N GLU A 125 -6.68 -22.44 -6.71
CA GLU A 125 -7.74 -22.46 -7.73
C GLU A 125 -8.93 -21.59 -7.31
N PHE A 126 -9.38 -21.70 -6.07
CA PHE A 126 -10.49 -20.88 -5.54
C PHE A 126 -10.15 -19.40 -5.64
N TYR A 127 -8.94 -19.01 -5.20
CA TYR A 127 -8.48 -17.63 -5.24
C TYR A 127 -8.46 -17.09 -6.68
N GLN A 128 -7.80 -17.81 -7.58
CA GLN A 128 -7.66 -17.39 -8.97
C GLN A 128 -9.01 -17.23 -9.68
N GLN A 129 -9.90 -18.19 -9.51
CA GLN A 129 -11.24 -18.15 -10.11
C GLN A 129 -12.13 -17.08 -9.50
N ARG A 130 -12.10 -16.95 -8.16
CA ARG A 130 -13.02 -16.05 -7.45
C ARG A 130 -12.63 -14.59 -7.58
N PHE A 131 -11.35 -14.30 -7.57
CA PHE A 131 -10.84 -12.92 -7.61
C PHE A 131 -10.22 -12.54 -8.96
N ALA A 132 -10.33 -13.41 -9.97
CA ALA A 132 -9.82 -13.22 -11.33
C ALA A 132 -8.32 -12.84 -11.35
N ASP A 133 -7.54 -13.48 -10.48
CA ASP A 133 -6.08 -13.32 -10.44
C ASP A 133 -5.42 -14.48 -11.19
N SER A 134 -4.43 -14.18 -12.02
CA SER A 134 -3.68 -15.19 -12.78
C SER A 134 -2.63 -15.92 -11.95
N GLN A 135 -2.24 -15.35 -10.80
CA GLN A 135 -1.23 -15.90 -9.90
C GLN A 135 -1.89 -16.52 -8.66
N PRO A 136 -1.29 -17.56 -8.07
CA PRO A 136 -1.75 -18.04 -6.77
C PRO A 136 -1.49 -16.99 -5.68
N PRO A 137 -2.19 -17.05 -4.54
CA PRO A 137 -1.95 -16.13 -3.44
C PRO A 137 -0.59 -16.41 -2.77
N LEU A 138 0.04 -15.37 -2.27
CA LEU A 138 1.29 -15.49 -1.50
C LEU A 138 1.05 -16.28 -0.20
N SER A 139 -0.06 -16.01 0.47
CA SER A 139 -0.46 -16.71 1.70
C SER A 139 -1.97 -16.84 1.84
N VAL A 140 -2.38 -17.87 2.59
CA VAL A 140 -3.78 -18.21 2.89
C VAL A 140 -3.99 -18.25 4.39
N ILE A 141 -4.95 -17.47 4.88
CA ILE A 141 -5.34 -17.40 6.29
C ILE A 141 -6.73 -18.02 6.45
N THR A 142 -6.82 -19.10 7.23
CA THR A 142 -8.10 -19.71 7.59
C THR A 142 -8.45 -19.37 9.03
N VAL A 143 -9.66 -18.88 9.27
CA VAL A 143 -10.16 -18.53 10.60
C VAL A 143 -11.45 -19.30 10.88
N SER A 144 -11.54 -19.90 12.05
CA SER A 144 -12.79 -20.43 12.62
C SER A 144 -12.87 -19.91 14.04
N ALA A 145 -13.84 -19.07 14.34
CA ALA A 145 -14.04 -18.45 15.63
C ALA A 145 -15.42 -18.79 16.17
N GLU A 146 -15.46 -19.18 17.42
CA GLU A 146 -16.68 -19.43 18.19
C GLU A 146 -16.56 -18.67 19.52
N GLY A 147 -17.56 -17.91 19.90
CA GLY A 147 -17.54 -17.10 21.11
C GLY A 147 -18.54 -15.96 21.10
N ALA A 148 -18.08 -14.74 21.36
CA ALA A 148 -18.93 -13.54 21.31
C ALA A 148 -19.57 -13.29 19.94
N VAL A 149 -18.90 -13.76 18.88
CA VAL A 149 -19.39 -13.82 17.50
C VAL A 149 -18.88 -15.10 16.90
N THR A 150 -19.75 -15.84 16.20
CA THR A 150 -19.38 -17.05 15.46
C THR A 150 -19.14 -16.68 14.00
N TYR A 151 -17.96 -16.99 13.47
CA TYR A 151 -17.69 -16.76 12.04
C TYR A 151 -16.58 -17.67 11.51
N LYS A 152 -16.58 -17.84 10.21
CA LYS A 152 -15.46 -18.45 9.48
C LYS A 152 -14.94 -17.48 8.43
N ALA A 153 -13.65 -17.47 8.20
CA ALA A 153 -13.05 -16.67 7.16
C ALA A 153 -11.95 -17.43 6.41
N LEU A 154 -11.85 -17.12 5.14
CA LEU A 154 -10.80 -17.56 4.24
C LEU A 154 -10.23 -16.32 3.57
N LEU A 155 -9.02 -15.91 3.98
CA LEU A 155 -8.37 -14.70 3.52
C LEU A 155 -7.12 -15.07 2.71
N PHE A 156 -6.82 -14.23 1.73
CA PHE A 156 -5.70 -14.38 0.83
C PHE A 156 -4.88 -13.10 0.78
N ILE A 157 -3.56 -13.24 0.92
CA ILE A 157 -2.61 -12.16 0.65
C ILE A 157 -2.12 -12.38 -0.77
N PRO A 158 -2.39 -11.45 -1.72
CA PRO A 158 -1.88 -11.55 -3.09
C PRO A 158 -0.37 -11.38 -3.14
N GLU A 159 0.27 -11.96 -4.15
CA GLU A 159 1.70 -11.77 -4.38
C GLU A 159 1.99 -10.41 -5.01
N LYS A 160 1.11 -9.97 -5.94
CA LYS A 160 1.28 -8.72 -6.68
C LYS A 160 0.08 -7.81 -6.54
N ALA A 161 0.35 -6.51 -6.55
CA ALA A 161 -0.71 -5.52 -6.59
C ALA A 161 -1.47 -5.60 -7.93
N PRO A 162 -2.82 -5.63 -7.91
CA PRO A 162 -3.58 -5.59 -9.14
C PRO A 162 -3.36 -4.28 -9.89
N LEU A 163 -3.58 -4.32 -11.21
CA LEU A 163 -3.53 -3.12 -12.04
C LEU A 163 -4.46 -2.05 -11.44
N ARG A 164 -3.98 -0.80 -11.28
CA ARG A 164 -4.72 0.31 -10.65
C ARG A 164 -4.93 0.19 -9.13
N TYR A 165 -4.19 -0.67 -8.43
CA TYR A 165 -4.29 -0.77 -6.96
C TYR A 165 -4.17 0.59 -6.25
N TYR A 166 -3.29 1.45 -6.72
CA TYR A 166 -3.04 2.80 -6.17
C TYR A 166 -3.86 3.90 -6.85
N SER A 167 -4.93 3.57 -7.59
CA SER A 167 -5.85 4.56 -8.17
C SER A 167 -7.08 4.73 -7.30
N GLU A 168 -7.77 5.88 -7.43
CA GLU A 168 -9.03 6.17 -6.75
C GLU A 168 -10.18 5.19 -7.11
N GLU A 169 -10.05 4.52 -8.26
CA GLU A 169 -11.03 3.54 -8.72
C GLU A 169 -10.92 2.18 -7.99
N PHE A 170 -9.82 1.97 -7.24
CA PHE A 170 -9.62 0.70 -6.55
C PHE A 170 -10.51 0.62 -5.32
N GLU A 171 -11.33 -0.41 -5.26
CA GLU A 171 -12.16 -0.73 -4.11
C GLU A 171 -11.73 -2.05 -3.48
N GLY A 172 -11.10 -1.95 -2.31
CA GLY A 172 -10.83 -3.09 -1.43
C GLY A 172 -12.09 -3.56 -0.70
N GLY A 173 -11.96 -4.66 0.04
CA GLY A 173 -13.02 -5.21 0.88
C GLY A 173 -13.17 -6.71 0.74
N LEU A 174 -13.71 -7.33 1.78
CA LEU A 174 -13.95 -8.77 1.83
C LEU A 174 -15.40 -9.10 1.43
N GLN A 175 -15.58 -10.28 0.85
CA GLN A 175 -16.93 -10.78 0.58
C GLN A 175 -17.57 -11.25 1.88
N LEU A 176 -18.77 -10.74 2.17
CA LEU A 176 -19.52 -11.08 3.38
C LEU A 176 -20.70 -11.99 3.04
N TYR A 177 -20.76 -13.11 3.77
CA TYR A 177 -21.79 -14.12 3.64
C TYR A 177 -22.54 -14.33 4.96
N SER A 178 -23.81 -14.70 4.85
CA SER A 178 -24.60 -15.27 5.94
C SER A 178 -25.43 -16.44 5.40
N ALA A 179 -25.37 -17.58 6.08
CA ALA A 179 -26.07 -18.80 5.73
C ALA A 179 -25.90 -19.23 4.25
N GLY A 180 -24.68 -19.05 3.71
CA GLY A 180 -24.38 -19.40 2.31
C GLY A 180 -24.83 -18.38 1.26
N VAL A 181 -25.42 -17.25 1.67
CA VAL A 181 -25.85 -16.16 0.79
C VAL A 181 -24.89 -14.98 0.90
N MET A 182 -24.42 -14.46 -0.22
CA MET A 182 -23.59 -13.28 -0.25
C MET A 182 -24.43 -12.02 0.07
N ILE A 183 -24.09 -11.36 1.18
CA ILE A 183 -24.73 -10.11 1.59
C ILE A 183 -24.03 -8.92 0.90
N MET A 184 -22.70 -8.94 0.86
CA MET A 184 -21.90 -7.84 0.32
C MET A 184 -20.65 -8.37 -0.37
N ASP A 185 -20.36 -7.85 -1.56
CA ASP A 185 -19.19 -8.26 -2.36
C ASP A 185 -17.89 -7.59 -1.90
N LYS A 186 -18.00 -6.35 -1.37
CA LYS A 186 -16.87 -5.56 -0.88
C LYS A 186 -17.23 -4.88 0.45
N CYS A 187 -17.14 -5.63 1.54
CA CYS A 187 -17.35 -5.10 2.89
C CYS A 187 -16.04 -4.46 3.38
N LYS A 188 -16.01 -3.12 3.35
CA LYS A 188 -14.83 -2.32 3.77
C LYS A 188 -14.65 -2.30 5.29
N GLU A 189 -15.71 -2.54 6.04
CA GLU A 189 -15.74 -2.50 7.50
C GLU A 189 -15.02 -3.69 8.15
N LEU A 190 -14.73 -4.74 7.39
CA LEU A 190 -14.07 -5.95 7.89
C LEU A 190 -12.56 -5.84 8.03
N LEU A 191 -11.92 -4.95 7.29
CA LEU A 191 -10.48 -4.70 7.40
C LEU A 191 -10.19 -3.20 7.26
N PRO A 192 -9.19 -2.70 8.02
CA PRO A 192 -8.74 -1.33 7.87
C PRO A 192 -8.04 -1.13 6.51
N GLU A 193 -7.95 0.12 6.09
CA GLU A 193 -7.39 0.48 4.78
C GLU A 193 -5.95 0.00 4.57
N CYS A 194 -5.16 -0.06 5.63
CA CYS A 194 -3.79 -0.61 5.59
C CYS A 194 -3.73 -2.05 5.07
N PHE A 195 -4.82 -2.79 5.13
CA PHE A 195 -4.93 -4.18 4.67
C PHE A 195 -5.93 -4.35 3.52
N ASN A 196 -6.26 -3.30 2.78
CA ASN A 196 -7.21 -3.33 1.68
C ASN A 196 -6.77 -4.21 0.49
N PHE A 197 -5.49 -4.63 0.45
CA PHE A 197 -4.97 -5.61 -0.51
C PHE A 197 -5.45 -7.03 -0.23
N VAL A 198 -5.89 -7.34 0.99
CA VAL A 198 -6.36 -8.68 1.35
C VAL A 198 -7.67 -8.98 0.62
N ARG A 199 -7.72 -10.13 0.00
CA ARG A 199 -8.92 -10.71 -0.63
C ARG A 199 -9.46 -11.81 0.24
N GLY A 200 -10.75 -12.10 0.14
CA GLY A 200 -11.29 -13.22 0.88
C GLY A 200 -12.77 -13.15 1.14
N VAL A 201 -13.18 -14.13 1.93
CA VAL A 201 -14.59 -14.39 2.27
C VAL A 201 -14.70 -14.49 3.78
N VAL A 202 -15.76 -13.88 4.31
CA VAL A 202 -16.15 -13.99 5.73
C VAL A 202 -17.61 -14.44 5.77
N GLU A 203 -17.90 -15.45 6.54
CA GLU A 203 -19.25 -15.93 6.76
C GLU A 203 -19.58 -15.98 8.25
N SER A 204 -20.69 -15.37 8.62
CA SER A 204 -21.22 -15.44 9.98
C SER A 204 -22.72 -15.75 9.97
N PRO A 205 -23.16 -16.77 10.70
CA PRO A 205 -24.58 -17.07 10.85
C PRO A 205 -25.29 -16.06 11.75
N ASP A 206 -24.53 -15.30 12.56
CA ASP A 206 -25.06 -14.33 13.50
C ASP A 206 -25.47 -13.01 12.83
N LEU A 207 -25.07 -12.80 11.55
CA LEU A 207 -25.45 -11.64 10.77
C LEU A 207 -26.81 -11.83 10.10
N ASN A 208 -27.66 -10.83 10.20
CA ASN A 208 -29.00 -10.87 9.68
C ASN A 208 -29.03 -10.67 8.15
N LEU A 209 -29.71 -11.53 7.40
CA LEU A 209 -29.83 -11.44 5.94
C LEU A 209 -30.54 -10.17 5.43
N ASN A 210 -31.32 -9.51 6.30
CA ASN A 210 -32.09 -8.31 5.98
C ASN A 210 -31.39 -7.00 6.35
N ILE A 211 -30.10 -7.05 6.66
CA ILE A 211 -29.34 -5.85 7.04
C ILE A 211 -29.08 -5.01 5.78
N SER A 212 -29.59 -3.76 5.78
CA SER A 212 -29.17 -2.77 4.78
C SER A 212 -27.70 -2.40 4.96
N ARG A 213 -27.03 -1.95 3.88
CA ARG A 213 -25.62 -1.54 3.90
C ARG A 213 -25.34 -0.48 4.97
N GLU A 214 -26.28 0.42 5.24
CA GLU A 214 -26.19 1.48 6.25
C GLU A 214 -26.20 0.94 7.68
N LEU A 215 -26.96 -0.14 7.93
CA LEU A 215 -27.03 -0.77 9.26
C LEU A 215 -25.78 -1.60 9.58
N LEU A 216 -25.08 -2.13 8.57
CA LEU A 216 -23.83 -2.88 8.75
C LEU A 216 -22.69 -2.01 9.31
N GLN A 217 -22.62 -0.72 8.95
CA GLN A 217 -21.58 0.19 9.44
C GLN A 217 -21.58 0.38 10.96
N HIS A 218 -22.73 0.17 11.61
CA HIS A 218 -22.90 0.28 13.06
C HIS A 218 -22.98 -1.06 13.78
N ASP A 219 -22.88 -2.18 13.05
CA ASP A 219 -23.00 -3.50 13.63
C ASP A 219 -21.80 -3.83 14.53
N ARG A 220 -22.10 -4.11 15.81
CA ARG A 220 -21.08 -4.45 16.81
C ARG A 220 -20.36 -5.77 16.48
N GLN A 221 -21.07 -6.74 15.91
CA GLN A 221 -20.51 -8.05 15.56
C GLN A 221 -19.52 -7.89 14.41
N LEU A 222 -19.84 -7.08 13.42
CA LEU A 222 -18.94 -6.79 12.29
C LEU A 222 -17.63 -6.15 12.76
N LYS A 223 -17.71 -5.19 13.71
CA LYS A 223 -16.53 -4.56 14.31
C LYS A 223 -15.65 -5.56 15.07
N LEU A 224 -16.26 -6.51 15.80
CA LEU A 224 -15.54 -7.55 16.52
C LEU A 224 -14.83 -8.52 15.56
N ILE A 225 -15.52 -8.91 14.48
CA ILE A 225 -14.92 -9.71 13.40
C ILE A 225 -13.73 -8.97 12.80
N GLY A 226 -13.92 -7.70 12.42
CA GLY A 226 -12.88 -6.87 11.81
C GLY A 226 -11.63 -6.76 12.68
N ALA A 227 -11.79 -6.45 13.96
CA ALA A 227 -10.66 -6.37 14.89
C ALA A 227 -9.89 -7.69 15.06
N ASN A 228 -10.58 -8.83 14.95
CA ASN A 228 -9.92 -10.14 14.99
C ASN A 228 -9.19 -10.42 13.66
N LEU A 229 -9.81 -10.12 12.51
CA LEU A 229 -9.20 -10.29 11.20
C LEU A 229 -7.94 -9.42 11.04
N GLU A 230 -7.98 -8.16 11.49
CA GLU A 230 -6.83 -7.26 11.52
C GLU A 230 -5.63 -7.91 12.22
N LYS A 231 -5.85 -8.47 13.41
CA LYS A 231 -4.80 -9.19 14.15
C LYS A 231 -4.29 -10.43 13.42
N LYS A 232 -5.17 -11.17 12.74
CA LYS A 232 -4.78 -12.37 11.97
C LYS A 232 -3.95 -12.03 10.75
N VAL A 233 -4.31 -10.96 10.03
CA VAL A 233 -3.54 -10.48 8.88
C VAL A 233 -2.16 -9.98 9.34
N LYS A 234 -2.10 -9.16 10.41
CA LYS A 234 -0.83 -8.70 10.97
C LYS A 234 0.07 -9.89 11.35
N ALA A 235 -0.46 -10.84 12.11
CA ALA A 235 0.31 -12.01 12.56
C ALA A 235 0.84 -12.85 11.39
N GLU A 236 0.08 -12.95 10.28
CA GLU A 236 0.54 -13.66 9.09
C GLU A 236 1.65 -12.89 8.36
N LEU A 237 1.57 -11.56 8.27
CA LEU A 237 2.64 -10.72 7.72
C LEU A 237 3.91 -10.82 8.56
N GLU A 238 3.80 -10.81 9.90
CA GLU A 238 4.92 -11.02 10.82
C GLU A 238 5.53 -12.42 10.66
N ARG A 239 4.70 -13.44 10.45
CA ARG A 239 5.17 -14.81 10.17
C ARG A 239 5.95 -14.86 8.85
N LEU A 240 5.42 -14.30 7.79
CA LEU A 240 6.10 -14.23 6.49
C LEU A 240 7.44 -13.50 6.62
N LEU A 241 7.46 -12.36 7.32
CA LEU A 241 8.66 -11.57 7.55
C LEU A 241 9.76 -12.35 8.27
N ARG A 242 9.40 -13.15 9.27
CA ARG A 242 10.31 -13.94 10.08
C ARG A 242 10.73 -15.25 9.42
N ASP A 243 9.76 -16.01 8.87
CA ASP A 243 9.95 -17.40 8.47
C ASP A 243 10.13 -17.59 6.95
N GLU A 244 9.64 -16.65 6.14
CA GLU A 244 9.61 -16.70 4.67
C GLU A 244 10.01 -15.34 4.07
N ARG A 245 11.19 -14.84 4.43
CA ARG A 245 11.68 -13.47 4.11
C ARG A 245 11.56 -13.11 2.64
N GLU A 246 11.95 -13.97 1.73
CA GLU A 246 11.88 -13.71 0.28
C GLU A 246 10.44 -13.45 -0.19
N LYS A 247 9.48 -14.20 0.35
CA LYS A 247 8.05 -13.98 0.06
C LYS A 247 7.59 -12.64 0.62
N TYR A 248 8.03 -12.30 1.83
CA TYR A 248 7.69 -11.02 2.43
C TYR A 248 8.27 -9.85 1.63
N GLU A 249 9.48 -9.97 1.10
CA GLU A 249 10.10 -8.95 0.26
C GLU A 249 9.36 -8.79 -1.08
N SER A 250 8.86 -9.89 -1.69
CA SER A 250 7.98 -9.83 -2.86
C SER A 250 6.67 -9.08 -2.55
N PHE A 251 6.04 -9.40 -1.41
CA PHE A 251 4.89 -8.66 -0.89
C PHE A 251 5.21 -7.17 -0.67
N TRP A 252 6.36 -6.88 -0.04
CA TRP A 252 6.79 -5.52 0.26
C TRP A 252 6.98 -4.66 -1.00
N GLN A 253 7.53 -5.21 -2.07
CA GLN A 253 7.66 -4.53 -3.36
C GLN A 253 6.30 -4.09 -3.93
N SER A 254 5.25 -4.87 -3.68
CA SER A 254 3.90 -4.59 -4.19
C SER A 254 3.08 -3.69 -3.27
N PHE A 255 3.19 -3.86 -1.96
CA PHE A 255 2.28 -3.26 -0.97
C PHE A 255 2.99 -2.44 0.13
N GLY A 256 4.31 -2.40 0.14
CA GLY A 256 5.07 -1.67 1.16
C GLY A 256 4.70 -0.19 1.23
N ARG A 257 4.46 0.44 0.07
CA ARG A 257 3.97 1.81 0.01
C ARG A 257 2.64 2.00 0.72
N GLN A 258 1.69 1.06 0.57
CA GLN A 258 0.41 1.10 1.28
C GLN A 258 0.60 1.05 2.79
N ILE A 259 1.49 0.16 3.27
CA ILE A 259 1.81 0.05 4.70
C ILE A 259 2.38 1.37 5.25
N LYS A 260 3.32 2.00 4.52
CA LYS A 260 3.92 3.29 4.90
C LYS A 260 2.90 4.42 4.91
N LEU A 261 2.10 4.56 3.85
CA LEU A 261 1.05 5.58 3.78
C LEU A 261 0.04 5.41 4.92
N SER A 262 -0.43 4.19 5.16
CA SER A 262 -1.38 3.92 6.25
C SER A 262 -0.81 4.14 7.65
N ALA A 263 0.51 4.03 7.82
CA ALA A 263 1.15 4.39 9.08
C ALA A 263 1.17 5.90 9.31
N MET A 264 1.08 6.70 8.25
CA MET A 264 1.03 8.17 8.33
C MET A 264 -0.40 8.72 8.43
N ASP A 265 -1.40 7.94 8.00
CA ASP A 265 -2.80 8.35 8.05
C ASP A 265 -3.24 8.70 9.46
N ASN A 266 -4.18 9.66 9.57
CA ASN A 266 -4.72 10.11 10.83
C ASN A 266 -3.64 10.45 11.88
N TYR A 267 -2.59 11.15 11.45
CA TYR A 267 -1.46 11.54 12.33
C TYR A 267 -0.73 10.36 12.99
N GLY A 268 -0.70 9.21 12.32
CA GLY A 268 0.03 8.05 12.79
C GLY A 268 -0.75 7.13 13.74
N GLU A 269 -2.08 7.13 13.66
CA GLU A 269 -2.94 6.28 14.51
C GLU A 269 -2.53 4.79 14.46
N LYS A 270 -2.11 4.29 13.29
CA LYS A 270 -1.72 2.90 13.06
C LYS A 270 -0.20 2.64 13.09
N LYS A 271 0.61 3.67 13.36
CA LYS A 271 2.08 3.55 13.28
C LYS A 271 2.66 2.42 14.14
N ASP A 272 2.21 2.31 15.40
CA ASP A 272 2.71 1.29 16.34
C ASP A 272 2.36 -0.14 15.92
N MET A 273 1.27 -0.29 15.14
CA MET A 273 0.89 -1.57 14.57
C MET A 273 1.74 -1.93 13.34
N LEU A 274 2.12 -0.93 12.54
CA LEU A 274 2.68 -1.13 11.20
C LEU A 274 4.21 -0.99 11.13
N GLN A 275 4.83 -0.26 12.08
CA GLN A 275 6.28 0.02 12.03
C GLN A 275 7.17 -1.23 12.03
N ASP A 276 6.74 -2.31 12.72
CA ASP A 276 7.48 -3.57 12.75
C ASP A 276 7.43 -4.35 11.42
N LEU A 277 6.49 -3.98 10.55
CA LEU A 277 6.32 -4.58 9.21
C LEU A 277 7.12 -3.85 8.13
N MET A 278 7.75 -2.72 8.45
CA MET A 278 8.42 -1.89 7.46
C MET A 278 9.82 -2.38 7.13
N LEU A 279 10.16 -2.28 5.84
CA LEU A 279 11.50 -2.58 5.34
C LEU A 279 12.15 -1.34 4.73
N PHE A 280 13.44 -1.18 5.00
CA PHE A 280 14.29 -0.13 4.45
C PHE A 280 15.61 -0.73 3.98
N TYR A 281 16.23 -0.14 2.97
CA TYR A 281 17.53 -0.62 2.51
C TYR A 281 18.64 -0.21 3.47
N SER A 282 19.49 -1.13 3.87
CA SER A 282 20.62 -0.90 4.78
C SER A 282 21.91 -0.59 4.03
N SER A 283 22.63 0.45 4.44
CA SER A 283 23.94 0.80 3.90
C SER A 283 25.02 -0.26 4.18
N ILE A 284 24.89 -1.02 5.27
CA ILE A 284 25.86 -2.06 5.68
C ILE A 284 25.47 -3.42 5.13
N GLU A 285 24.22 -3.84 5.38
CA GLU A 285 23.73 -5.16 5.00
C GLU A 285 23.52 -5.29 3.47
N LYS A 286 23.43 -4.16 2.77
CA LYS A 286 23.17 -4.09 1.31
C LYS A 286 21.91 -4.85 0.87
N LYS A 287 20.91 -4.87 1.74
CA LYS A 287 19.59 -5.50 1.55
C LYS A 287 18.52 -4.77 2.36
N LEU A 288 17.27 -5.17 2.18
CA LEU A 288 16.15 -4.69 2.97
C LEU A 288 16.25 -5.23 4.41
N VAL A 289 16.04 -4.36 5.40
CA VAL A 289 16.05 -4.68 6.83
C VAL A 289 14.86 -4.03 7.53
N THR A 290 14.44 -4.58 8.67
CA THR A 290 13.46 -3.97 9.56
C THR A 290 14.12 -2.95 10.48
N LEU A 291 13.29 -2.10 11.12
CA LEU A 291 13.77 -1.21 12.18
C LEU A 291 14.34 -1.99 13.37
N ASP A 292 13.77 -3.17 13.67
CA ASP A 292 14.26 -4.04 14.74
C ASP A 292 15.64 -4.61 14.45
N GLU A 293 15.85 -5.09 13.22
CA GLU A 293 17.16 -5.56 12.75
C GLU A 293 18.21 -4.45 12.80
N TYR A 294 17.85 -3.21 12.42
CA TYR A 294 18.73 -2.05 12.52
C TYR A 294 19.11 -1.77 13.98
N VAL A 295 18.13 -1.61 14.89
CA VAL A 295 18.38 -1.30 16.29
C VAL A 295 19.22 -2.38 16.98
N SER A 296 19.04 -3.65 16.60
CA SER A 296 19.85 -4.76 17.15
C SER A 296 21.34 -4.69 16.78
N ARG A 297 21.69 -3.96 15.69
CA ARG A 297 23.08 -3.78 15.22
C ARG A 297 23.65 -2.41 15.56
N MET A 298 22.88 -1.51 16.21
CA MET A 298 23.38 -0.21 16.61
C MET A 298 24.63 -0.33 17.48
N GLN A 299 25.58 0.54 17.26
CA GLN A 299 26.81 0.61 18.05
C GLN A 299 26.53 1.07 19.49
N GLU A 300 27.38 0.65 20.43
CA GLU A 300 27.28 1.10 21.81
C GLU A 300 27.41 2.64 21.88
N GLY A 301 26.47 3.29 22.56
CA GLY A 301 26.41 4.76 22.65
C GLY A 301 25.75 5.45 21.46
N GLN A 302 25.35 4.74 20.39
CA GLN A 302 24.59 5.33 19.29
C GLN A 302 23.22 5.78 19.77
N LYS A 303 22.89 7.06 19.54
CA LYS A 303 21.65 7.66 20.01
C LYS A 303 20.52 7.55 19.01
N TYR A 304 20.82 7.65 17.70
CA TYR A 304 19.85 7.85 16.62
C TYR A 304 19.82 6.70 15.62
N ILE A 305 18.66 6.51 15.01
CA ILE A 305 18.50 5.74 13.77
C ILE A 305 18.82 6.71 12.63
N TYR A 306 19.96 6.51 11.97
CA TYR A 306 20.36 7.35 10.86
C TYR A 306 19.68 6.92 9.56
N PHE A 307 19.20 7.90 8.81
CA PHE A 307 18.61 7.67 7.48
C PHE A 307 19.10 8.73 6.48
N ALA A 308 18.97 8.42 5.20
CA ALA A 308 19.19 9.36 4.12
C ALA A 308 18.17 9.10 3.02
N SER A 309 17.60 10.16 2.43
CA SER A 309 16.56 10.08 1.42
C SER A 309 17.11 10.40 0.03
N GLY A 310 16.50 9.80 -0.99
CA GLY A 310 16.79 10.07 -2.41
C GLY A 310 16.07 9.12 -3.35
N ASP A 311 16.13 9.38 -4.65
CA ASP A 311 15.34 8.65 -5.64
C ASP A 311 15.73 7.17 -5.82
N THR A 312 16.98 6.81 -5.55
CA THR A 312 17.49 5.44 -5.72
C THR A 312 18.51 5.09 -4.65
N VAL A 313 18.68 3.79 -4.39
CA VAL A 313 19.72 3.28 -3.47
C VAL A 313 21.10 3.80 -3.86
N ASP A 314 21.43 3.80 -5.15
CA ASP A 314 22.73 4.25 -5.67
C ASP A 314 22.93 5.75 -5.44
N ALA A 315 21.89 6.57 -5.69
CA ALA A 315 21.95 8.01 -5.44
C ALA A 315 22.19 8.31 -3.95
N VAL A 316 21.48 7.62 -3.05
CA VAL A 316 21.64 7.81 -1.60
C VAL A 316 23.01 7.31 -1.11
N ASP A 317 23.54 6.22 -1.67
CA ASP A 317 24.85 5.68 -1.30
C ASP A 317 25.99 6.66 -1.63
N HIS A 318 25.81 7.52 -2.62
CA HIS A 318 26.82 8.50 -3.03
C HIS A 318 26.64 9.90 -2.44
N ILE A 319 25.70 10.10 -1.51
CA ILE A 319 25.52 11.39 -0.85
C ILE A 319 26.74 11.71 0.04
N PRO A 320 27.49 12.82 -0.20
CA PRO A 320 28.69 13.15 0.58
C PRO A 320 28.44 13.32 2.07
N GLN A 321 27.25 13.76 2.47
CA GLN A 321 26.89 13.94 3.87
C GLN A 321 26.88 12.63 4.66
N THR A 322 26.86 11.47 3.98
CA THR A 322 26.93 10.14 4.61
C THR A 322 28.35 9.66 4.89
N GLU A 323 29.38 10.35 4.36
CA GLU A 323 30.79 9.90 4.43
C GLU A 323 31.25 9.65 5.87
N LEU A 324 30.98 10.59 6.78
CA LEU A 324 31.40 10.47 8.19
C LEU A 324 30.72 9.29 8.89
N LEU A 325 29.41 9.09 8.68
CA LEU A 325 28.69 7.98 9.29
C LEU A 325 29.25 6.64 8.80
N LYS A 326 29.52 6.54 7.49
CA LYS A 326 30.12 5.35 6.88
C LYS A 326 31.54 5.10 7.40
N ASP A 327 32.37 6.13 7.52
CA ASP A 327 33.72 6.02 8.09
C ASP A 327 33.70 5.51 9.53
N ARG A 328 32.70 5.89 10.30
CA ARG A 328 32.52 5.41 11.67
C ARG A 328 31.84 4.02 11.74
N GLY A 329 31.54 3.42 10.58
CA GLY A 329 30.87 2.12 10.49
C GLY A 329 29.43 2.15 11.01
N MET A 330 28.77 3.31 10.98
CA MET A 330 27.37 3.45 11.37
C MET A 330 26.45 3.08 10.22
N GLU A 331 25.45 2.28 10.51
CA GLU A 331 24.43 1.88 9.53
C GLU A 331 23.52 3.07 9.22
N ILE A 332 23.17 3.23 7.94
CA ILE A 332 22.24 4.25 7.45
C ILE A 332 21.11 3.53 6.71
N LEU A 333 19.87 3.86 7.03
CA LEU A 333 18.70 3.40 6.27
C LEU A 333 18.48 4.31 5.06
N TYR A 334 18.33 3.73 3.88
CA TYR A 334 18.06 4.47 2.66
C TYR A 334 16.55 4.53 2.41
N PHE A 335 16.03 5.74 2.38
CA PHE A 335 14.65 6.08 2.16
C PHE A 335 14.47 6.44 0.69
N THR A 336 13.96 5.49 -0.09
CA THR A 336 13.88 5.61 -1.56
C THR A 336 12.45 5.72 -2.09
N ASP A 337 11.43 5.65 -1.22
CA ASP A 337 10.06 5.96 -1.57
C ASP A 337 9.75 7.41 -1.17
N LYS A 338 9.02 8.15 -2.01
CA LYS A 338 8.61 9.53 -1.71
C LYS A 338 7.80 9.66 -0.41
N ALA A 339 7.12 8.61 0.00
CA ALA A 339 6.43 8.55 1.27
C ALA A 339 7.39 8.53 2.47
N ASP A 340 8.62 8.03 2.29
CA ASP A 340 9.58 7.87 3.37
C ASP A 340 10.03 9.20 3.98
N GLU A 341 9.99 10.29 3.21
CA GLU A 341 10.42 11.61 3.68
C GLU A 341 9.60 12.13 4.87
N PHE A 342 8.33 11.78 4.93
CA PHE A 342 7.42 12.20 6.01
C PHE A 342 7.36 11.20 7.17
N LEU A 343 7.87 10.00 6.95
CA LEU A 343 7.75 8.89 7.90
C LEU A 343 8.48 9.14 9.23
N PRO A 344 9.72 9.72 9.27
CA PRO A 344 10.42 9.99 10.53
C PRO A 344 9.67 10.95 11.45
N ASP A 345 8.99 11.97 10.91
CA ASP A 345 8.20 12.92 11.67
C ASP A 345 6.98 12.28 12.33
N ILE A 346 6.41 11.27 11.68
CA ILE A 346 5.27 10.51 12.18
C ILE A 346 5.70 9.46 13.19
N LEU A 347 6.73 8.66 12.87
CA LEU A 347 7.25 7.62 13.75
C LEU A 347 7.93 8.22 14.98
N ARG A 348 8.67 9.33 14.81
CA ARG A 348 9.49 10.04 15.79
C ARG A 348 10.64 9.21 16.36
N SER A 349 10.35 8.02 16.84
CA SER A 349 11.34 7.10 17.39
C SER A 349 10.88 5.66 17.24
N TYR A 350 11.84 4.74 17.26
CA TYR A 350 11.59 3.30 17.36
C TYR A 350 12.42 2.72 18.51
N LYS A 351 11.78 2.02 19.46
CA LYS A 351 12.43 1.50 20.68
C LYS A 351 13.29 2.58 21.40
N ASP A 352 12.70 3.75 21.62
CA ASP A 352 13.34 4.94 22.25
C ASP A 352 14.54 5.51 21.48
N LYS A 353 14.76 5.09 20.23
CA LYS A 353 15.78 5.65 19.33
C LYS A 353 15.12 6.59 18.33
N PRO A 354 15.35 7.92 18.42
CA PRO A 354 14.81 8.87 17.45
C PRO A 354 15.52 8.76 16.10
N PHE A 355 14.80 9.16 15.04
CA PHE A 355 15.37 9.25 13.71
C PHE A 355 16.20 10.53 13.55
N ARG A 356 17.31 10.44 12.78
CA ARG A 356 18.14 11.57 12.42
C ARG A 356 18.57 11.45 10.96
N SER A 357 18.29 12.50 10.17
CA SER A 357 18.73 12.55 8.79
C SER A 357 20.26 12.71 8.71
N ALA A 358 20.91 11.96 7.83
CA ALA A 358 22.32 12.14 7.51
C ALA A 358 22.61 13.52 6.87
N THR A 359 21.57 14.19 6.35
CA THR A 359 21.66 15.53 5.75
C THR A 359 21.36 16.65 6.75
N ASP A 360 20.99 16.34 8.01
CA ASP A 360 20.78 17.34 9.05
C ASP A 360 22.08 18.08 9.36
N GLY A 361 21.96 19.35 9.74
CA GLY A 361 23.10 20.22 10.03
C GLY A 361 23.96 19.77 11.21
N ASP A 362 23.42 18.98 12.13
CA ASP A 362 24.12 18.43 13.29
C ASP A 362 23.79 16.96 13.46
N LEU A 363 24.79 16.09 13.48
CA LEU A 363 24.64 14.63 13.67
C LEU A 363 24.83 14.21 15.14
N ASP A 364 25.15 15.15 16.05
CA ASP A 364 25.42 14.90 17.48
C ASP A 364 26.44 13.77 17.70
N LEU A 365 27.54 13.82 16.93
CA LEU A 365 28.60 12.82 17.00
C LEU A 365 29.74 13.29 17.94
N PRO A 366 30.28 12.43 18.80
CA PRO A 366 31.36 12.81 19.72
C PRO A 366 32.60 13.36 19.02
N GLY A 367 33.11 14.50 19.50
CA GLY A 367 34.36 15.14 19.02
C GLY A 367 34.21 16.02 17.77
N GLU A 368 33.04 16.03 17.11
CA GLU A 368 32.84 16.83 15.89
C GLU A 368 32.60 18.33 16.20
N ALA A 369 31.85 18.62 17.26
CA ALA A 369 31.53 20.00 17.63
C ALA A 369 32.79 20.83 17.95
N GLU A 370 33.74 20.25 18.69
CA GLU A 370 34.98 20.95 19.05
C GLU A 370 35.85 21.24 17.81
N LYS A 371 35.93 20.29 16.87
CA LYS A 371 36.64 20.47 15.61
C LYS A 371 35.99 21.56 14.78
N GLN A 372 34.66 21.51 14.65
CA GLN A 372 33.89 22.50 13.91
C GLN A 372 34.08 23.90 14.44
N GLU A 373 34.02 24.12 15.78
CA GLU A 373 34.24 25.40 16.39
C GLU A 373 35.68 25.95 16.13
N GLN A 374 36.67 25.10 16.17
CA GLN A 374 38.07 25.49 15.86
C GLN A 374 38.20 25.92 14.40
N ASP A 375 37.68 25.16 13.47
CA ASP A 375 37.71 25.47 12.03
C ASP A 375 36.93 26.75 11.72
N GLU A 376 35.77 26.95 12.33
CA GLU A 376 34.92 28.14 12.15
C GLU A 376 35.62 29.40 12.70
N GLN A 377 36.32 29.32 13.82
CA GLN A 377 37.11 30.43 14.34
C GLN A 377 38.28 30.76 13.43
N GLN A 378 39.00 29.75 12.94
CA GLN A 378 40.14 29.90 12.05
C GLN A 378 39.76 30.55 10.72
N TYR A 379 38.66 30.13 10.11
CA TYR A 379 38.23 30.54 8.76
C TYR A 379 37.04 31.51 8.76
N LYS A 380 36.76 32.17 9.89
CA LYS A 380 35.62 33.10 10.05
C LYS A 380 35.49 34.12 8.93
N GLU A 381 36.65 34.77 8.56
CA GLU A 381 36.64 35.77 7.49
C GLU A 381 36.39 35.17 6.11
N ALA A 382 36.85 33.94 5.85
CA ALA A 382 36.62 33.21 4.61
C ALA A 382 35.12 32.86 4.44
N PHE A 383 34.47 32.38 5.50
CA PHE A 383 33.04 32.07 5.48
C PHE A 383 32.18 33.33 5.34
N ALA A 384 32.54 34.42 6.00
CA ALA A 384 31.86 35.70 5.81
C ALA A 384 31.98 36.19 4.37
N PHE A 385 33.17 36.10 3.74
CA PHE A 385 33.37 36.43 2.34
C PHE A 385 32.52 35.59 1.38
N ILE A 386 32.48 34.27 1.59
CA ILE A 386 31.66 33.37 0.78
C ILE A 386 30.17 33.73 0.90
N LYS A 387 29.67 33.95 2.12
CA LYS A 387 28.30 34.31 2.39
C LYS A 387 27.93 35.64 1.72
N GLU A 388 28.81 36.65 1.78
CA GLU A 388 28.61 37.93 1.10
C GLU A 388 28.61 37.79 -0.42
N ALA A 389 29.55 37.00 -0.98
CA ALA A 389 29.66 36.76 -2.41
C ALA A 389 28.41 36.04 -2.98
N LEU A 390 27.76 35.17 -2.19
CA LEU A 390 26.53 34.46 -2.56
C LEU A 390 25.24 35.29 -2.41
N GLY A 391 25.30 36.51 -1.84
CA GLY A 391 24.21 37.47 -1.91
C GLY A 391 22.86 36.98 -1.36
N GLY A 392 22.86 36.17 -0.27
CA GLY A 392 21.64 35.67 0.37
C GLY A 392 21.09 34.33 -0.22
N GLN A 393 21.83 33.70 -1.14
CA GLN A 393 21.48 32.35 -1.65
C GLN A 393 21.62 31.29 -0.55
N VAL A 394 22.43 31.54 0.48
CA VAL A 394 22.62 30.69 1.65
C VAL A 394 22.31 31.44 2.94
N SER A 395 21.72 30.76 3.90
CA SER A 395 21.46 31.30 5.23
C SER A 395 22.73 31.33 6.06
N GLU A 396 23.61 30.37 5.85
CA GLU A 396 24.82 30.16 6.62
C GLU A 396 25.93 29.50 5.79
N VAL A 397 27.18 29.76 6.13
CA VAL A 397 28.37 29.05 5.63
C VAL A 397 29.17 28.60 6.84
N LYS A 398 29.48 27.30 6.91
CA LYS A 398 30.16 26.71 8.06
C LYS A 398 31.17 25.64 7.64
N ALA A 399 32.10 25.31 8.57
CA ALA A 399 32.99 24.18 8.37
C ALA A 399 32.20 22.87 8.41
N SER A 400 32.53 21.95 7.51
CA SER A 400 32.00 20.60 7.53
C SER A 400 32.92 19.65 8.24
N THR A 401 32.39 18.92 9.20
CA THR A 401 33.12 17.81 9.85
C THR A 401 32.83 16.47 9.19
N ARG A 402 31.83 16.42 8.33
CA ARG A 402 31.33 15.18 7.70
C ARG A 402 31.93 14.87 6.33
N LEU A 403 32.38 15.89 5.61
CA LEU A 403 32.98 15.74 4.28
C LEU A 403 34.43 15.25 4.38
N LYS A 404 34.79 14.24 3.59
CA LYS A 404 36.12 13.69 3.48
C LYS A 404 36.74 13.93 2.10
N THR A 405 36.00 13.49 1.06
CA THR A 405 36.47 13.51 -0.33
C THR A 405 35.88 14.67 -1.13
N HIS A 406 34.75 15.24 -0.71
CA HIS A 406 34.09 16.33 -1.42
C HIS A 406 34.46 17.70 -0.78
N PRO A 407 34.53 18.77 -1.62
CA PRO A 407 34.86 20.11 -1.12
C PRO A 407 33.70 20.77 -0.39
N VAL A 408 32.46 20.49 -0.81
CA VAL A 408 31.28 21.20 -0.33
C VAL A 408 30.06 20.28 -0.33
N CYS A 409 29.08 20.58 0.50
CA CYS A 409 27.71 20.09 0.39
C CYS A 409 26.72 21.15 0.91
N LEU A 410 25.41 20.92 0.65
CA LEU A 410 24.34 21.66 1.32
C LEU A 410 23.75 20.79 2.41
N SER A 411 23.44 21.42 3.57
CA SER A 411 22.54 20.86 4.56
C SER A 411 21.31 21.74 4.72
N SER A 412 20.19 21.13 5.08
CA SER A 412 18.96 21.85 5.40
C SER A 412 19.01 22.33 6.86
N GLY A 413 18.47 23.51 7.11
CA GLY A 413 18.14 23.92 8.47
C GLY A 413 16.91 23.19 9.01
N GLU A 414 16.55 23.47 10.25
CA GLU A 414 15.33 22.92 10.84
C GLU A 414 14.08 23.24 10.00
N GLY A 415 13.20 22.28 9.84
CA GLY A 415 11.92 22.40 9.18
C GLY A 415 11.86 21.67 7.84
N VAL A 416 11.86 22.42 6.72
CA VAL A 416 11.72 21.83 5.37
C VAL A 416 13.06 21.25 4.92
N THR A 417 13.06 19.97 4.52
CA THR A 417 14.23 19.31 3.91
C THR A 417 14.27 19.57 2.38
N PHE A 418 15.40 19.22 1.73
CA PHE A 418 15.50 19.35 0.26
C PHE A 418 14.55 18.40 -0.47
N GLU A 419 14.32 17.22 0.06
CA GLU A 419 13.37 16.27 -0.54
C GLU A 419 11.92 16.73 -0.38
N MET A 420 11.56 17.30 0.77
CA MET A 420 10.26 17.98 0.94
C MET A 420 10.10 19.15 -0.03
N GLU A 421 11.14 19.98 -0.21
CA GLU A 421 11.13 21.08 -1.20
C GLU A 421 10.86 20.55 -2.60
N LYS A 422 11.54 19.48 -3.03
CA LYS A 422 11.34 18.85 -4.33
C LYS A 422 9.92 18.31 -4.47
N TYR A 423 9.42 17.63 -3.45
CA TYR A 423 8.06 17.10 -3.43
C TYR A 423 7.00 18.19 -3.57
N PHE A 424 7.08 19.24 -2.73
CA PHE A 424 6.11 20.33 -2.77
C PHE A 424 6.23 21.17 -4.04
N THR A 425 7.43 21.37 -4.58
CA THR A 425 7.61 22.05 -5.86
C THR A 425 6.94 21.29 -7.00
N ALA A 426 6.93 19.97 -6.97
CA ALA A 426 6.28 19.14 -7.98
C ALA A 426 4.75 19.00 -7.77
N ALA A 427 4.29 18.89 -6.52
CA ALA A 427 2.90 18.60 -6.19
C ALA A 427 2.04 19.86 -5.97
N GLN A 428 2.62 20.90 -5.34
CA GLN A 428 1.92 22.13 -4.92
C GLN A 428 2.87 23.34 -5.04
N PRO A 429 3.28 23.73 -6.26
CA PRO A 429 4.26 24.80 -6.50
C PRO A 429 3.84 26.15 -5.93
N GLU A 430 2.54 26.39 -5.76
CA GLU A 430 1.96 27.61 -5.18
C GLU A 430 2.34 27.84 -3.71
N LEU A 431 2.73 26.81 -2.97
CA LEU A 431 3.16 26.94 -1.58
C LEU A 431 4.52 27.64 -1.45
N GLY A 432 5.36 27.60 -2.49
CA GLY A 432 6.65 28.27 -2.52
C GLY A 432 7.59 27.86 -1.37
N LEU A 433 7.43 26.67 -0.81
CA LEU A 433 8.23 26.17 0.31
C LEU A 433 9.65 25.89 -0.15
N LYS A 434 10.63 26.49 0.55
CA LYS A 434 12.05 26.27 0.29
C LYS A 434 12.78 25.90 1.58
N ALA A 435 13.65 24.91 1.49
CA ALA A 435 14.56 24.58 2.58
C ALA A 435 15.57 25.70 2.82
N LYS A 436 15.93 25.93 4.07
CA LYS A 436 17.05 26.80 4.41
C LYS A 436 18.34 26.14 3.95
N ARG A 437 19.13 26.86 3.16
CA ARG A 437 20.39 26.36 2.60
C ARG A 437 21.56 26.76 3.50
N ILE A 438 22.23 25.78 4.05
CA ILE A 438 23.49 25.92 4.80
C ILE A 438 24.60 25.33 3.93
N LEU A 439 25.58 26.14 3.53
CA LEU A 439 26.74 25.66 2.77
C LEU A 439 27.78 25.13 3.71
N GLU A 440 28.07 23.85 3.66
CA GLU A 440 29.15 23.23 4.42
C GLU A 440 30.40 23.07 3.56
N ILE A 441 31.54 23.43 4.12
CA ILE A 441 32.82 23.46 3.43
C ILE A 441 33.81 22.54 4.11
N ASN A 442 34.43 21.66 3.36
CA ASN A 442 35.59 20.89 3.80
C ASN A 442 36.87 21.76 3.73
N VAL A 443 37.26 22.27 4.87
CA VAL A 443 38.40 23.21 4.98
C VAL A 443 39.74 22.54 4.67
N ASP A 444 39.85 21.22 4.77
CA ASP A 444 41.05 20.46 4.47
C ASP A 444 41.16 20.14 2.95
N HIS A 445 40.08 20.39 2.17
CA HIS A 445 40.07 20.06 0.74
C HIS A 445 40.90 21.03 -0.10
N PRO A 446 41.67 20.55 -1.08
CA PRO A 446 42.55 21.40 -1.95
C PRO A 446 41.82 22.56 -2.63
N ALA A 447 40.53 22.37 -2.98
CA ALA A 447 39.71 23.42 -3.61
C ALA A 447 39.51 24.61 -2.64
N PHE A 448 39.23 24.36 -1.34
CA PHE A 448 39.09 25.41 -0.34
C PHE A 448 40.42 26.13 -0.09
N LEU A 449 41.51 25.38 0.00
CA LEU A 449 42.85 25.98 0.18
C LEU A 449 43.22 26.88 -1.01
N THR A 450 42.82 26.51 -2.22
CA THR A 450 42.97 27.33 -3.43
C THR A 450 42.06 28.55 -3.39
N PHE A 451 40.83 28.43 -2.95
CA PHE A 451 39.94 29.58 -2.71
C PHE A 451 40.56 30.56 -1.69
N GLU A 452 41.00 30.07 -0.54
CA GLU A 452 41.55 30.91 0.52
C GLU A 452 42.78 31.71 0.05
N LYS A 453 43.66 31.09 -0.73
CA LYS A 453 44.81 31.78 -1.36
C LYS A 453 44.33 32.89 -2.31
N ASN A 454 43.30 32.62 -3.17
CA ASN A 454 42.78 33.62 -4.07
C ASN A 454 42.02 34.73 -3.33
N ARG A 455 41.33 34.46 -2.23
CA ARG A 455 40.66 35.46 -1.39
C ARG A 455 41.60 36.59 -0.99
N LEU A 456 42.86 36.24 -0.70
CA LEU A 456 43.89 37.19 -0.27
C LEU A 456 44.60 37.90 -1.46
N THR A 457 44.67 37.28 -2.63
CA THR A 457 45.46 37.76 -3.79
C THR A 457 44.60 38.25 -4.96
N ASP A 458 43.41 37.66 -5.18
CA ASP A 458 42.47 37.98 -6.28
C ASP A 458 41.04 37.78 -5.79
N PRO A 459 40.43 38.76 -5.09
CA PRO A 459 39.09 38.64 -4.54
C PRO A 459 38.00 38.39 -5.60
N GLU A 460 38.16 38.89 -6.83
CA GLU A 460 37.18 38.64 -7.89
C GLU A 460 37.19 37.18 -8.35
N LYS A 461 38.37 36.57 -8.43
CA LYS A 461 38.47 35.12 -8.69
C LYS A 461 37.93 34.30 -7.52
N ALA A 462 38.14 34.76 -6.28
CA ALA A 462 37.56 34.11 -5.09
C ALA A 462 36.01 34.13 -5.08
N LYS A 463 35.36 35.20 -5.52
CA LYS A 463 33.90 35.26 -5.67
C LYS A 463 33.40 34.20 -6.65
N LYS A 464 34.13 33.95 -7.75
CA LYS A 464 33.82 32.90 -8.70
C LYS A 464 33.91 31.51 -8.05
N PHE A 465 34.92 31.26 -7.23
CA PHE A 465 35.03 30.00 -6.46
C PHE A 465 33.86 29.83 -5.51
N ALA A 466 33.42 30.85 -4.80
CA ALA A 466 32.26 30.79 -3.92
C ALA A 466 30.98 30.37 -4.67
N GLN A 467 30.76 30.97 -5.84
CA GLN A 467 29.60 30.61 -6.68
C GLN A 467 29.69 29.17 -7.22
N VAL A 468 30.91 28.71 -7.60
CA VAL A 468 31.14 27.32 -8.02
C VAL A 468 30.86 26.37 -6.88
N PHE A 469 31.32 26.65 -5.67
CA PHE A 469 31.05 25.82 -4.50
C PHE A 469 29.55 25.67 -4.25
N TYR A 470 28.80 26.76 -4.32
CA TYR A 470 27.36 26.74 -4.14
C TYR A 470 26.66 25.90 -5.23
N ASN A 471 26.99 26.14 -6.50
CA ASN A 471 26.37 25.41 -7.61
C ASN A 471 26.71 23.91 -7.57
N GLN A 472 27.94 23.54 -7.20
CA GLN A 472 28.32 22.13 -6.99
C GLN A 472 27.53 21.51 -5.85
N ALA A 473 27.39 22.23 -4.73
CA ALA A 473 26.61 21.75 -3.61
C ALA A 473 25.11 21.58 -3.94
N GLN A 474 24.54 22.46 -4.81
CA GLN A 474 23.19 22.29 -5.33
C GLN A 474 23.06 21.03 -6.18
N LEU A 475 24.01 20.78 -7.11
CA LEU A 475 24.01 19.57 -7.93
C LEU A 475 24.09 18.30 -7.07
N ILE A 476 24.95 18.29 -6.06
CA ILE A 476 25.09 17.17 -5.12
C ILE A 476 23.77 16.94 -4.36
N ALA A 477 23.08 18.02 -3.97
CA ALA A 477 21.77 17.94 -3.31
C ALA A 477 20.61 17.57 -4.26
N GLY A 478 20.91 17.38 -5.55
CA GLY A 478 19.88 17.11 -6.56
C GLY A 478 18.92 18.28 -6.80
N LEU A 479 19.38 19.49 -6.50
CA LEU A 479 18.62 20.72 -6.74
C LEU A 479 18.94 21.28 -8.14
N PRO A 480 17.98 21.90 -8.83
CA PRO A 480 18.25 22.49 -10.12
C PRO A 480 19.18 23.69 -10.02
N ILE A 481 20.05 23.87 -11.01
CA ILE A 481 20.81 25.09 -11.22
C ILE A 481 19.95 26.04 -12.07
N ASP A 482 19.80 27.28 -11.64
CA ASP A 482 18.95 28.28 -12.31
C ASP A 482 19.44 28.57 -13.74
N ASP A 483 20.75 28.68 -13.94
CA ASP A 483 21.39 28.90 -15.24
C ASP A 483 22.61 27.97 -15.43
N PRO A 484 22.42 26.76 -16.04
CA PRO A 484 23.49 25.82 -16.32
C PRO A 484 24.55 26.37 -17.27
N THR A 485 24.20 27.28 -18.18
CA THR A 485 25.13 27.88 -19.14
C THR A 485 26.09 28.83 -18.42
N ALA A 486 25.55 29.74 -17.60
CA ALA A 486 26.34 30.64 -16.78
C ALA A 486 27.27 29.87 -15.81
N TYR A 487 26.80 28.74 -15.25
CA TYR A 487 27.63 27.87 -14.41
C TYR A 487 28.81 27.26 -15.21
N THR A 488 28.58 26.81 -16.43
CA THR A 488 29.63 26.24 -17.30
C THR A 488 30.66 27.31 -17.66
N ASP A 489 30.22 28.51 -18.04
CA ASP A 489 31.09 29.64 -18.37
C ASP A 489 31.93 30.05 -17.15
N LEU A 490 31.32 30.05 -15.98
CA LEU A 490 32.00 30.32 -14.72
C LEU A 490 33.14 29.34 -14.44
N LEU A 491 32.85 28.01 -14.59
CA LEU A 491 33.86 26.96 -14.44
C LEU A 491 35.02 27.15 -15.41
N CYS A 492 34.72 27.40 -16.70
CA CYS A 492 35.73 27.61 -17.73
C CYS A 492 36.62 28.85 -17.43
N SER A 493 36.02 29.88 -16.82
CA SER A 493 36.75 31.10 -16.46
C SER A 493 37.77 30.90 -15.32
N LEU A 494 37.68 29.84 -14.52
CA LEU A 494 38.60 29.53 -13.46
C LEU A 494 39.90 28.84 -13.96
N TRP A 495 39.88 28.27 -15.17
CA TRP A 495 41.04 27.64 -15.80
C TRP A 495 41.97 28.64 -16.52
N GLN A 496 41.54 29.89 -16.62
CA GLN A 496 42.33 30.99 -17.16
C GLN A 496 43.04 31.74 -16.00
#